data_6520f966d438525d68132a121d3df915
#
_entry.id   6520f966d438525d68132a121d3df915
#
_cell.length_a   1.000
_cell.length_b   1.000
_cell.length_c   1.000
_cell.angle_alpha   90.00
_cell.angle_beta   90.00
_cell.angle_gamma   90.00
#
_symmetry.space_group_name_H-M   'P 1'
#
loop_
_entity.id
_entity.type
_entity.pdbx_description
1 polymer ?
#
loop_
_entity_poly.entity_id
_entity_poly.type
_entity_poly.pdbx_seq_one_letter_code
_entity_poly.pdbx_strand_id
1 'polypeptide(L)'
;VSEWKGQAMSNELQQLFENNARWAEAIIEEDPTFFIKLAKQQLPEYLWIGCSDARVPANEIVGLLPGDLFVHRNVANVVLHTDLNCLSVIQYAVDVLKVKHILVTGHYGCGGVRASMRDDQLGLIDGWLRTIRDLYYEHREHIASFPTEEAQVDRLCELNVIQQVANVSHTNIVQNAWHRDQPLSVHGCIYGIKDGIWKNLNVTISGLDQLPPQYRLRTRRPV
;
A
#
# COMPACT_ATOMS: atom_id res chain seq x y z
N VAL A 1 25.17 14.07 25.25
CA VAL A 1 24.72 12.82 24.63
C VAL A 1 25.14 11.71 25.57
N SER A 2 24.21 11.11 26.31
CA SER A 2 24.45 10.00 27.22
C SER A 2 25.03 8.83 26.43
N GLU A 3 26.19 8.31 26.82
CA GLU A 3 26.76 7.09 26.27
C GLU A 3 25.79 5.92 26.51
N TRP A 4 25.12 5.48 25.48
CA TRP A 4 24.35 4.23 25.50
C TRP A 4 25.36 3.09 25.60
N LYS A 5 25.50 2.49 26.79
CA LYS A 5 26.22 1.22 26.95
C LYS A 5 25.39 0.14 26.31
N GLY A 6 25.67 -0.18 25.03
CA GLY A 6 24.99 -1.21 24.28
C GLY A 6 25.16 -2.58 24.95
N GLN A 7 24.05 -3.29 25.16
CA GLN A 7 24.10 -4.71 25.43
C GLN A 7 24.59 -5.45 24.18
N ALA A 8 25.33 -6.54 24.33
CA ALA A 8 25.72 -7.38 23.20
C ALA A 8 24.47 -7.86 22.44
N MET A 9 24.51 -7.79 21.11
CA MET A 9 23.44 -8.28 20.25
C MET A 9 23.16 -9.78 20.48
N SER A 10 21.89 -10.19 20.40
CA SER A 10 21.54 -11.61 20.39
C SER A 10 22.06 -12.31 19.11
N ASN A 11 22.32 -13.60 19.20
CA ASN A 11 22.77 -14.41 18.06
C ASN A 11 21.79 -14.36 16.88
N GLU A 12 20.47 -14.26 17.16
CA GLU A 12 19.42 -14.14 16.13
C GLU A 12 19.57 -12.85 15.33
N LEU A 13 19.83 -11.73 16.00
CA LEU A 13 20.04 -10.45 15.33
C LEU A 13 21.35 -10.43 14.54
N GLN A 14 22.43 -11.05 15.07
CA GLN A 14 23.70 -11.21 14.39
C GLN A 14 23.51 -11.95 13.05
N GLN A 15 22.69 -12.98 13.02
CA GLN A 15 22.37 -13.73 11.79
C GLN A 15 21.75 -12.85 10.70
N LEU A 16 20.97 -11.82 11.06
CA LEU A 16 20.39 -10.92 10.06
C LEU A 16 21.46 -10.04 9.38
N PHE A 17 22.48 -9.60 10.12
CA PHE A 17 23.60 -8.87 9.51
C PHE A 17 24.43 -9.76 8.59
N GLU A 18 24.67 -11.00 8.96
CA GLU A 18 25.38 -11.96 8.13
C GLU A 18 24.57 -12.30 6.85
N ASN A 19 23.25 -12.43 6.97
CA ASN A 19 22.36 -12.60 5.81
C ASN A 19 22.42 -11.40 4.87
N ASN A 20 22.40 -10.17 5.42
CA ASN A 20 22.52 -8.97 4.63
C ASN A 20 23.89 -8.86 3.92
N ALA A 21 24.99 -9.16 4.61
CA ALA A 21 26.32 -9.16 3.99
C ALA A 21 26.39 -10.13 2.79
N ARG A 22 25.93 -11.36 2.97
CA ARG A 22 25.89 -12.36 1.88
C ARG A 22 24.99 -11.94 0.72
N TRP A 23 23.84 -11.35 1.00
CA TRP A 23 22.95 -10.79 -0.02
C TRP A 23 23.64 -9.67 -0.81
N ALA A 24 24.30 -8.74 -0.11
CA ALA A 24 25.00 -7.64 -0.77
C ALA A 24 26.18 -8.14 -1.61
N GLU A 25 26.95 -9.11 -1.12
CA GLU A 25 28.05 -9.75 -1.86
C GLU A 25 27.55 -10.41 -3.14
N ALA A 26 26.46 -11.17 -3.07
CA ALA A 26 25.88 -11.84 -4.25
C ALA A 26 25.40 -10.83 -5.32
N ILE A 27 24.82 -9.70 -4.90
CA ILE A 27 24.43 -8.63 -5.82
C ILE A 27 25.65 -7.98 -6.48
N ILE A 28 26.72 -7.76 -5.71
CA ILE A 28 27.97 -7.15 -6.23
C ILE A 28 28.68 -8.10 -7.19
N GLU A 29 28.64 -9.41 -6.94
CA GLU A 29 29.17 -10.42 -7.86
C GLU A 29 28.45 -10.40 -9.20
N GLU A 30 27.13 -10.20 -9.22
CA GLU A 30 26.32 -10.13 -10.44
C GLU A 30 26.46 -8.77 -11.16
N ASP A 31 26.36 -7.64 -10.44
CA ASP A 31 26.61 -6.28 -10.95
C ASP A 31 27.42 -5.46 -9.93
N PRO A 32 28.75 -5.35 -10.12
CA PRO A 32 29.60 -4.54 -9.23
C PRO A 32 29.22 -3.06 -9.13
N THR A 33 28.37 -2.58 -10.02
CA THR A 33 27.92 -1.17 -10.06
C THR A 33 26.54 -0.95 -9.47
N PHE A 34 25.82 -2.02 -9.08
CA PHE A 34 24.43 -1.98 -8.63
C PHE A 34 24.19 -0.93 -7.53
N PHE A 35 24.88 -1.04 -6.39
CA PHE A 35 24.69 -0.10 -5.27
C PHE A 35 25.20 1.31 -5.60
N ILE A 36 26.21 1.43 -6.46
CA ILE A 36 26.72 2.74 -6.92
C ILE A 36 25.64 3.45 -7.76
N LYS A 37 24.95 2.72 -8.61
CA LYS A 37 23.81 3.27 -9.42
C LYS A 37 22.65 3.60 -8.51
N LEU A 38 22.28 2.69 -7.62
CA LEU A 38 21.15 2.84 -6.69
C LEU A 38 21.33 4.06 -5.76
N ALA A 39 22.54 4.31 -5.27
CA ALA A 39 22.84 5.45 -4.40
C ALA A 39 22.72 6.81 -5.10
N LYS A 40 22.81 6.87 -6.44
CA LYS A 40 22.81 8.13 -7.20
C LYS A 40 21.42 8.68 -7.45
N GLN A 41 20.42 7.84 -7.52
CA GLN A 41 19.06 8.26 -7.87
C GLN A 41 17.99 7.33 -7.31
N GLN A 42 16.81 7.90 -7.04
CA GLN A 42 15.57 7.20 -6.76
C GLN A 42 14.53 7.68 -7.76
N LEU A 43 14.18 6.85 -8.75
CA LEU A 43 13.26 7.18 -9.84
C LEU A 43 12.21 6.07 -10.00
N PRO A 44 11.45 5.73 -8.96
CA PRO A 44 10.41 4.70 -9.04
C PRO A 44 9.28 5.17 -9.96
N GLU A 45 8.78 4.28 -10.80
CA GLU A 45 7.56 4.56 -11.57
C GLU A 45 6.29 4.25 -10.78
N TYR A 46 6.40 3.52 -9.67
CA TYR A 46 5.28 2.97 -8.91
C TYR A 46 5.33 3.39 -7.44
N LEU A 47 4.15 3.73 -6.89
CA LEU A 47 3.90 3.74 -5.45
C LEU A 47 3.05 2.52 -5.10
N TRP A 48 3.53 1.66 -4.21
CA TRP A 48 2.76 0.58 -3.63
C TRP A 48 2.17 1.01 -2.28
N ILE A 49 0.86 0.85 -2.11
CA ILE A 49 0.18 1.00 -0.83
C ILE A 49 -0.40 -0.36 -0.45
N GLY A 50 0.20 -1.05 0.50
CA GLY A 50 -0.12 -2.44 0.83
C GLY A 50 -0.28 -2.73 2.31
N CYS A 51 -0.65 -3.98 2.62
CA CYS A 51 -0.76 -4.45 3.99
C CYS A 51 0.62 -4.65 4.63
N SER A 52 0.68 -4.44 5.97
CA SER A 52 1.86 -4.76 6.79
C SER A 52 2.07 -6.27 7.01
N ASP A 53 1.18 -7.13 6.52
CA ASP A 53 1.29 -8.60 6.64
C ASP A 53 2.66 -9.08 6.13
N ALA A 54 3.40 -9.79 6.97
CA ALA A 54 4.76 -10.24 6.67
C ALA A 54 4.86 -11.16 5.45
N ARG A 55 3.74 -11.75 5.02
CA ARG A 55 3.65 -12.64 3.85
C ARG A 55 3.45 -11.91 2.53
N VAL A 56 3.45 -10.56 2.55
CA VAL A 56 3.19 -9.71 1.38
C VAL A 56 4.42 -8.83 1.09
N PRO A 57 5.52 -9.38 0.57
CA PRO A 57 6.72 -8.63 0.22
C PRO A 57 6.54 -7.94 -1.13
N ALA A 58 6.35 -6.63 -1.13
CA ALA A 58 5.93 -5.85 -2.30
C ALA A 58 6.82 -6.04 -3.54
N ASN A 59 8.12 -5.82 -3.41
CA ASN A 59 9.07 -5.93 -4.53
C ASN A 59 9.14 -7.35 -5.11
N GLU A 60 9.15 -8.37 -4.23
CA GLU A 60 9.24 -9.77 -4.65
C GLU A 60 8.00 -10.22 -5.43
N ILE A 61 6.79 -9.78 -4.99
CA ILE A 61 5.52 -10.13 -5.64
C ILE A 61 5.48 -9.65 -7.09
N VAL A 62 6.00 -8.46 -7.36
CA VAL A 62 5.95 -7.85 -8.70
C VAL A 62 7.28 -7.96 -9.47
N GLY A 63 8.29 -8.64 -8.91
CA GLY A 63 9.58 -8.88 -9.56
C GLY A 63 10.39 -7.62 -9.83
N LEU A 64 10.24 -6.58 -8.99
CA LEU A 64 10.96 -5.32 -9.11
C LEU A 64 12.17 -5.26 -8.16
N LEU A 65 13.23 -4.62 -8.64
CA LEU A 65 14.47 -4.43 -7.87
C LEU A 65 14.33 -3.31 -6.84
N PRO A 66 15.24 -3.26 -5.84
CA PRO A 66 15.39 -2.09 -4.98
C PRO A 66 15.57 -0.80 -5.80
N GLY A 67 14.77 0.22 -5.48
CA GLY A 67 14.77 1.50 -6.20
C GLY A 67 13.63 1.69 -7.20
N ASP A 68 13.02 0.62 -7.69
CA ASP A 68 11.95 0.66 -8.71
C ASP A 68 10.56 0.91 -8.13
N LEU A 69 10.37 0.60 -6.85
CA LEU A 69 9.08 0.67 -6.16
C LEU A 69 9.19 1.51 -4.89
N PHE A 70 8.39 2.58 -4.81
CA PHE A 70 8.22 3.32 -3.57
C PHE A 70 7.11 2.69 -2.75
N VAL A 71 7.35 2.37 -1.46
CA VAL A 71 6.47 1.47 -0.70
C VAL A 71 5.94 2.15 0.55
N HIS A 72 4.61 2.12 0.72
CA HIS A 72 3.91 2.39 1.97
C HIS A 72 3.17 1.14 2.45
N ARG A 73 3.23 0.85 3.74
CA ARG A 73 2.54 -0.30 4.33
C ARG A 73 1.89 0.05 5.65
N ASN A 74 0.65 -0.38 5.83
CA ASN A 74 -0.07 -0.29 7.09
C ASN A 74 -1.01 -1.49 7.26
N VAL A 75 -1.62 -1.67 8.43
CA VAL A 75 -2.56 -2.78 8.64
C VAL A 75 -3.77 -2.63 7.70
N ALA A 76 -3.99 -3.65 6.88
CA ALA A 76 -5.08 -3.74 5.91
C ALA A 76 -5.08 -2.68 4.78
N ASN A 77 -3.91 -2.16 4.39
CA ASN A 77 -3.74 -1.23 3.26
C ASN A 77 -4.73 -0.05 3.23
N VAL A 78 -5.09 0.48 4.40
CA VAL A 78 -6.08 1.55 4.56
C VAL A 78 -5.48 2.91 4.18
N VAL A 79 -6.26 3.74 3.49
CA VAL A 79 -5.95 5.13 3.18
C VAL A 79 -7.02 6.03 3.79
N LEU A 80 -6.67 6.73 4.86
CA LEU A 80 -7.54 7.71 5.50
C LEU A 80 -7.12 9.12 5.09
N HIS A 81 -8.11 10.00 4.84
CA HIS A 81 -7.85 11.41 4.51
C HIS A 81 -7.29 12.22 5.69
N THR A 82 -7.21 11.61 6.87
CA THR A 82 -6.63 12.18 8.10
C THR A 82 -5.32 11.53 8.52
N ASP A 83 -4.88 10.48 7.83
CA ASP A 83 -3.59 9.83 8.09
C ASP A 83 -2.45 10.59 7.40
N LEU A 84 -1.83 11.51 8.14
CA LEU A 84 -0.71 12.31 7.64
C LEU A 84 0.47 11.46 7.18
N ASN A 85 0.66 10.26 7.74
CA ASN A 85 1.75 9.37 7.32
C ASN A 85 1.53 8.87 5.89
N CYS A 86 0.38 8.25 5.62
CA CYS A 86 0.04 7.78 4.28
C CYS A 86 -0.03 8.95 3.27
N LEU A 87 -0.68 10.06 3.63
CA LEU A 87 -0.79 11.23 2.76
C LEU A 87 0.57 11.87 2.44
N SER A 88 1.51 11.90 3.37
CA SER A 88 2.88 12.41 3.12
C SER A 88 3.63 11.52 2.12
N VAL A 89 3.47 10.20 2.22
CA VAL A 89 4.05 9.25 1.26
C VAL A 89 3.45 9.45 -0.13
N ILE A 90 2.12 9.57 -0.23
CA ILE A 90 1.42 9.84 -1.50
C ILE A 90 1.92 11.16 -2.09
N GLN A 91 2.00 12.23 -1.29
CA GLN A 91 2.45 13.53 -1.76
C GLN A 91 3.90 13.48 -2.26
N TYR A 92 4.80 12.86 -1.51
CA TYR A 92 6.20 12.72 -1.94
C TYR A 92 6.33 11.92 -3.24
N ALA A 93 5.60 10.81 -3.35
CA ALA A 93 5.58 9.99 -4.56
C ALA A 93 5.06 10.76 -5.78
N VAL A 94 3.96 11.51 -5.64
CA VAL A 94 3.30 12.21 -6.74
C VAL A 94 4.01 13.53 -7.08
N ASP A 95 4.38 14.33 -6.08
CA ASP A 95 4.88 15.68 -6.31
C ASP A 95 6.39 15.74 -6.49
N VAL A 96 7.15 14.85 -5.83
CA VAL A 96 8.62 14.84 -5.86
C VAL A 96 9.15 13.76 -6.81
N LEU A 97 8.78 12.50 -6.57
CA LEU A 97 9.26 11.36 -7.36
C LEU A 97 8.57 11.24 -8.72
N LYS A 98 7.41 11.86 -8.89
CA LYS A 98 6.63 11.84 -10.15
C LYS A 98 6.27 10.43 -10.62
N VAL A 99 5.89 9.56 -9.67
CA VAL A 99 5.41 8.22 -10.01
C VAL A 99 4.25 8.29 -11.01
N LYS A 100 4.15 7.31 -11.88
CA LYS A 100 3.10 7.21 -12.90
C LYS A 100 1.91 6.37 -12.42
N HIS A 101 2.16 5.47 -11.46
CA HIS A 101 1.19 4.50 -11.00
C HIS A 101 1.15 4.41 -9.48
N ILE A 102 -0.04 4.44 -8.90
CA ILE A 102 -0.29 4.11 -7.49
C ILE A 102 -1.01 2.76 -7.46
N LEU A 103 -0.41 1.77 -6.82
CA LEU A 103 -0.88 0.39 -6.73
C LEU A 103 -1.44 0.15 -5.32
N VAL A 104 -2.76 0.28 -5.16
CA VAL A 104 -3.42 -0.09 -3.91
C VAL A 104 -3.60 -1.60 -3.90
N THR A 105 -2.82 -2.28 -3.07
CA THR A 105 -2.78 -3.74 -3.06
C THR A 105 -3.21 -4.32 -1.73
N GLY A 106 -4.37 -4.97 -1.74
CA GLY A 106 -4.83 -5.85 -0.66
C GLY A 106 -4.30 -7.27 -0.81
N HIS A 107 -4.68 -8.14 0.12
CA HIS A 107 -4.43 -9.57 0.00
C HIS A 107 -5.59 -10.37 0.59
N TYR A 108 -5.85 -11.54 0.03
CA TYR A 108 -6.85 -12.44 0.56
C TYR A 108 -6.47 -12.96 1.96
N GLY A 109 -7.48 -13.23 2.79
CA GLY A 109 -7.27 -13.70 4.15
C GLY A 109 -6.61 -12.68 5.08
N CYS A 110 -6.73 -11.38 4.82
CA CYS A 110 -6.18 -10.33 5.66
C CYS A 110 -6.74 -10.37 7.08
N GLY A 111 -5.83 -10.44 8.08
CA GLY A 111 -6.21 -10.49 9.49
C GLY A 111 -6.95 -9.23 9.97
N GLY A 112 -6.54 -8.05 9.53
CA GLY A 112 -7.21 -6.79 9.86
C GLY A 112 -8.62 -6.70 9.26
N VAL A 113 -8.79 -7.15 7.99
CA VAL A 113 -10.11 -7.20 7.35
C VAL A 113 -11.02 -8.21 8.06
N ARG A 114 -10.52 -9.40 8.40
CA ARG A 114 -11.28 -10.40 9.17
C ARG A 114 -11.69 -9.86 10.54
N ALA A 115 -10.80 -9.15 11.22
CA ALA A 115 -11.08 -8.56 12.55
C ALA A 115 -12.19 -7.50 12.48
N SER A 116 -12.30 -6.74 11.38
CA SER A 116 -13.35 -5.74 11.22
C SER A 116 -14.76 -6.32 11.12
N MET A 117 -14.92 -7.61 10.78
CA MET A 117 -16.19 -8.32 10.71
C MET A 117 -16.66 -8.86 12.07
N ARG A 118 -15.79 -8.85 13.09
CA ARG A 118 -16.04 -9.40 14.41
C ARG A 118 -16.30 -8.31 15.43
N ASP A 119 -16.97 -8.67 16.53
CA ASP A 119 -17.28 -7.77 17.63
C ASP A 119 -16.25 -7.82 18.77
N ASP A 120 -15.15 -8.57 18.57
CA ASP A 120 -14.06 -8.67 19.55
C ASP A 120 -13.36 -7.32 19.72
N GLN A 121 -13.04 -6.96 20.95
CA GLN A 121 -12.25 -5.78 21.27
C GLN A 121 -10.76 -6.11 21.16
N LEU A 122 -10.04 -5.41 20.27
CA LEU A 122 -8.62 -5.59 20.02
C LEU A 122 -7.78 -4.40 20.52
N GLY A 123 -8.41 -3.36 21.06
CA GLY A 123 -7.76 -2.17 21.58
C GLY A 123 -7.59 -1.06 20.53
N LEU A 124 -6.43 -0.40 20.50
CA LEU A 124 -6.21 0.78 19.65
C LEU A 124 -6.57 0.55 18.18
N ILE A 125 -6.32 -0.65 17.67
CA ILE A 125 -6.54 -0.99 16.26
C ILE A 125 -8.03 -0.97 15.87
N ASP A 126 -8.96 -1.07 16.80
CA ASP A 126 -10.40 -1.02 16.53
C ASP A 126 -10.80 0.31 15.89
N GLY A 127 -10.16 1.41 16.31
CA GLY A 127 -10.36 2.73 15.71
C GLY A 127 -9.83 2.81 14.27
N TRP A 128 -8.71 2.16 13.98
CA TRP A 128 -8.12 2.08 12.65
C TRP A 128 -8.98 1.27 11.69
N LEU A 129 -9.51 0.14 12.15
CA LEU A 129 -10.33 -0.77 11.34
C LEU A 129 -11.79 -0.30 11.19
N ARG A 130 -12.19 0.81 11.82
CA ARG A 130 -13.56 1.31 11.78
C ARG A 130 -14.08 1.51 10.37
N THR A 131 -13.28 2.06 9.48
CA THR A 131 -13.69 2.32 8.09
C THR A 131 -13.95 1.03 7.31
N ILE A 132 -13.22 -0.05 7.62
CA ILE A 132 -13.47 -1.37 7.01
C ILE A 132 -14.73 -1.99 7.60
N ARG A 133 -14.98 -1.81 8.92
CA ARG A 133 -16.21 -2.24 9.56
C ARG A 133 -17.44 -1.53 8.97
N ASP A 134 -17.36 -0.23 8.76
CA ASP A 134 -18.44 0.53 8.13
C ASP A 134 -18.72 0.01 6.70
N LEU A 135 -17.68 -0.26 5.92
CA LEU A 135 -17.77 -0.88 4.59
C LEU A 135 -18.39 -2.28 4.64
N TYR A 136 -18.05 -3.09 5.65
CA TYR A 136 -18.67 -4.40 5.87
C TYR A 136 -20.18 -4.28 6.09
N TYR A 137 -20.62 -3.35 6.95
CA TYR A 137 -22.05 -3.14 7.20
C TYR A 137 -22.79 -2.60 5.98
N GLU A 138 -22.17 -1.72 5.20
CA GLU A 138 -22.74 -1.20 3.96
C GLU A 138 -22.99 -2.32 2.93
N HIS A 139 -22.09 -3.31 2.86
CA HIS A 139 -22.17 -4.41 1.90
C HIS A 139 -22.60 -5.75 2.53
N ARG A 140 -23.16 -5.74 3.75
CA ARG A 140 -23.41 -6.93 4.55
C ARG A 140 -24.21 -8.00 3.83
N GLU A 141 -25.31 -7.63 3.17
CA GLU A 141 -26.16 -8.58 2.45
C GLU A 141 -25.43 -9.26 1.30
N HIS A 142 -24.66 -8.48 0.54
CA HIS A 142 -23.86 -9.00 -0.55
C HIS A 142 -22.76 -9.94 -0.04
N ILE A 143 -22.05 -9.56 1.02
CA ILE A 143 -21.00 -10.39 1.62
C ILE A 143 -21.59 -11.69 2.18
N ALA A 144 -22.74 -11.63 2.84
CA ALA A 144 -23.41 -12.80 3.42
C ALA A 144 -23.89 -13.81 2.35
N SER A 145 -23.98 -13.43 1.08
CA SER A 145 -24.31 -14.35 -0.02
C SER A 145 -23.19 -15.32 -0.37
N PHE A 146 -21.95 -15.07 0.09
CA PHE A 146 -20.82 -15.96 -0.15
C PHE A 146 -20.85 -17.15 0.82
N PRO A 147 -20.53 -18.37 0.35
CA PRO A 147 -20.87 -19.61 1.05
C PRO A 147 -20.05 -19.90 2.31
N THR A 148 -18.89 -19.28 2.46
CA THR A 148 -17.98 -19.52 3.60
C THR A 148 -17.47 -18.23 4.20
N GLU A 149 -17.13 -18.23 5.50
CA GLU A 149 -16.48 -17.08 6.15
C GLU A 149 -15.23 -16.63 5.39
N GLU A 150 -14.45 -17.57 4.88
CA GLU A 150 -13.25 -17.25 4.10
C GLU A 150 -13.59 -16.46 2.83
N ALA A 151 -14.57 -16.92 2.06
CA ALA A 151 -15.03 -16.21 0.85
C ALA A 151 -15.65 -14.84 1.17
N GLN A 152 -16.31 -14.71 2.32
CA GLN A 152 -16.83 -13.42 2.81
C GLN A 152 -15.69 -12.45 3.16
N VAL A 153 -14.67 -12.92 3.88
CA VAL A 153 -13.46 -12.12 4.18
C VAL A 153 -12.74 -11.72 2.90
N ASP A 154 -12.58 -12.64 1.95
CA ASP A 154 -11.90 -12.38 0.70
C ASP A 154 -12.66 -11.33 -0.13
N ARG A 155 -14.01 -11.41 -0.17
CA ARG A 155 -14.82 -10.37 -0.80
C ARG A 155 -14.68 -9.01 -0.13
N LEU A 156 -14.64 -8.96 1.20
CA LEU A 156 -14.40 -7.70 1.92
C LEU A 156 -12.99 -7.16 1.67
N CYS A 157 -11.97 -8.02 1.49
CA CYS A 157 -10.64 -7.59 1.06
C CYS A 157 -10.68 -6.87 -0.29
N GLU A 158 -11.44 -7.38 -1.27
CA GLU A 158 -11.61 -6.72 -2.58
C GLU A 158 -12.34 -5.39 -2.46
N LEU A 159 -13.45 -5.34 -1.72
CA LEU A 159 -14.21 -4.10 -1.48
C LEU A 159 -13.35 -3.05 -0.76
N ASN A 160 -12.53 -3.46 0.21
CA ASN A 160 -11.59 -2.58 0.87
C ASN A 160 -10.60 -1.97 -0.13
N VAL A 161 -10.00 -2.75 -1.03
CA VAL A 161 -9.11 -2.22 -2.07
C VAL A 161 -9.84 -1.20 -2.95
N ILE A 162 -11.04 -1.50 -3.41
CA ILE A 162 -11.86 -0.60 -4.24
C ILE A 162 -12.11 0.73 -3.52
N GLN A 163 -12.48 0.67 -2.24
CA GLN A 163 -12.67 1.86 -1.41
C GLN A 163 -11.38 2.67 -1.26
N GLN A 164 -10.23 2.00 -1.06
CA GLN A 164 -8.96 2.72 -0.91
C GLN A 164 -8.48 3.35 -2.24
N VAL A 165 -8.76 2.74 -3.39
CA VAL A 165 -8.55 3.38 -4.71
C VAL A 165 -9.35 4.67 -4.82
N ALA A 166 -10.62 4.66 -4.40
CA ALA A 166 -11.44 5.85 -4.36
C ALA A 166 -10.87 6.90 -3.40
N ASN A 167 -10.48 6.50 -2.18
CA ASN A 167 -9.91 7.40 -1.17
C ASN A 167 -8.63 8.08 -1.69
N VAL A 168 -7.70 7.35 -2.31
CA VAL A 168 -6.49 7.91 -2.94
C VAL A 168 -6.86 8.92 -4.02
N SER A 169 -7.79 8.55 -4.90
CA SER A 169 -8.22 9.36 -6.04
C SER A 169 -8.99 10.63 -5.62
N HIS A 170 -9.62 10.61 -4.44
CA HIS A 170 -10.31 11.76 -3.87
C HIS A 170 -9.37 12.76 -3.19
N THR A 171 -8.09 12.41 -2.97
CA THR A 171 -7.13 13.35 -2.37
C THR A 171 -6.87 14.55 -3.28
N ASN A 172 -6.64 15.71 -2.69
CA ASN A 172 -6.20 16.90 -3.44
C ASN A 172 -4.83 16.69 -4.10
N ILE A 173 -3.99 15.81 -3.57
CA ILE A 173 -2.67 15.47 -4.11
C ILE A 173 -2.82 14.88 -5.52
N VAL A 174 -3.62 13.82 -5.63
CA VAL A 174 -3.86 13.12 -6.90
C VAL A 174 -4.62 14.00 -7.88
N GLN A 175 -5.68 14.67 -7.43
CA GLN A 175 -6.47 15.54 -8.31
C GLN A 175 -5.67 16.75 -8.81
N ASN A 176 -4.78 17.33 -8.01
CA ASN A 176 -3.88 18.38 -8.47
C ASN A 176 -2.85 17.85 -9.50
N ALA A 177 -2.44 16.59 -9.42
CA ALA A 177 -1.62 15.97 -10.46
C ALA A 177 -2.38 15.91 -11.80
N TRP A 178 -3.62 15.47 -11.80
CA TRP A 178 -4.47 15.45 -12.99
C TRP A 178 -4.77 16.86 -13.53
N HIS A 179 -4.98 17.86 -12.65
CA HIS A 179 -5.19 19.26 -13.08
C HIS A 179 -3.98 19.88 -13.77
N ARG A 180 -2.77 19.38 -13.54
CA ARG A 180 -1.54 19.81 -14.22
C ARG A 180 -1.11 18.86 -15.34
N ASP A 181 -2.02 18.02 -15.83
CA ASP A 181 -1.79 17.04 -16.89
C ASP A 181 -0.63 16.06 -16.59
N GLN A 182 -0.32 15.82 -15.31
CA GLN A 182 0.67 14.82 -14.92
C GLN A 182 0.10 13.42 -15.13
N PRO A 183 0.78 12.55 -15.92
CA PRO A 183 0.37 11.17 -16.07
C PRO A 183 0.38 10.46 -14.71
N LEU A 184 -0.80 10.06 -14.24
CA LEU A 184 -0.95 9.36 -12.97
C LEU A 184 -2.21 8.49 -13.02
N SER A 185 -2.05 7.21 -12.66
CA SER A 185 -3.15 6.25 -12.56
C SER A 185 -3.15 5.57 -11.20
N VAL A 186 -4.33 5.38 -10.61
CA VAL A 186 -4.52 4.65 -9.34
C VAL A 186 -5.20 3.33 -9.65
N HIS A 187 -4.58 2.22 -9.23
CA HIS A 187 -5.02 0.86 -9.55
C HIS A 187 -5.37 0.08 -8.30
N GLY A 188 -6.41 -0.76 -8.39
CA GLY A 188 -6.80 -1.71 -7.34
C GLY A 188 -6.36 -3.13 -7.70
N CYS A 189 -5.55 -3.73 -6.85
CA CYS A 189 -5.03 -5.08 -7.03
C CYS A 189 -5.16 -5.90 -5.75
N ILE A 190 -5.18 -7.23 -5.89
CA ILE A 190 -5.22 -8.13 -4.74
C ILE A 190 -4.26 -9.30 -4.91
N TYR A 191 -3.57 -9.65 -3.82
CA TYR A 191 -2.60 -10.73 -3.80
C TYR A 191 -3.20 -11.98 -3.15
N GLY A 192 -3.12 -13.10 -3.84
CA GLY A 192 -3.48 -14.41 -3.33
C GLY A 192 -2.31 -15.06 -2.60
N ILE A 193 -2.32 -15.07 -1.26
CA ILE A 193 -1.24 -15.72 -0.49
C ILE A 193 -1.16 -17.23 -0.76
N LYS A 194 -2.30 -17.87 -1.11
CA LYS A 194 -2.37 -19.31 -1.36
C LYS A 194 -1.78 -19.73 -2.71
N ASP A 195 -1.91 -18.87 -3.71
CA ASP A 195 -1.49 -19.17 -5.09
C ASP A 195 -0.30 -18.32 -5.56
N GLY A 196 0.11 -17.31 -4.76
CA GLY A 196 1.19 -16.40 -5.11
C GLY A 196 0.86 -15.45 -6.25
N ILE A 197 -0.41 -15.33 -6.66
CA ILE A 197 -0.82 -14.55 -7.83
C ILE A 197 -1.32 -13.16 -7.42
N TRP A 198 -0.74 -12.14 -8.01
CA TRP A 198 -1.21 -10.77 -7.94
C TRP A 198 -2.23 -10.50 -9.05
N LYS A 199 -3.46 -10.14 -8.67
CA LYS A 199 -4.63 -10.06 -9.55
C LYS A 199 -5.10 -8.62 -9.67
N ASN A 200 -5.45 -8.22 -10.90
CA ASN A 200 -6.10 -6.94 -11.16
C ASN A 200 -7.60 -7.03 -10.83
N LEU A 201 -8.11 -6.12 -10.01
CA LEU A 201 -9.54 -6.01 -9.72
C LEU A 201 -10.32 -5.23 -10.80
N ASN A 202 -9.65 -4.79 -11.87
CA ASN A 202 -10.22 -3.98 -12.95
C ASN A 202 -10.79 -2.64 -12.45
N VAL A 203 -10.16 -2.09 -11.42
CA VAL A 203 -10.45 -0.77 -10.88
C VAL A 203 -9.24 0.12 -11.11
N THR A 204 -9.37 1.05 -12.05
CA THR A 204 -8.33 2.02 -12.38
C THR A 204 -8.96 3.40 -12.57
N ILE A 205 -8.38 4.41 -11.92
CA ILE A 205 -8.78 5.81 -12.05
C ILE A 205 -7.56 6.62 -12.51
N SER A 206 -7.69 7.29 -13.66
CA SER A 206 -6.59 8.01 -14.33
C SER A 206 -6.91 9.48 -14.61
N GLY A 207 -8.07 9.98 -14.16
CA GLY A 207 -8.48 11.35 -14.44
C GLY A 207 -9.74 11.78 -13.68
N LEU A 208 -9.96 13.10 -13.66
CA LEU A 208 -11.08 13.73 -12.96
C LEU A 208 -12.46 13.33 -13.52
N ASP A 209 -12.54 13.05 -14.81
CA ASP A 209 -13.77 12.67 -15.52
C ASP A 209 -14.33 11.34 -15.03
N GLN A 210 -13.46 10.45 -14.52
CA GLN A 210 -13.83 9.16 -13.95
C GLN A 210 -14.32 9.25 -12.49
N LEU A 211 -14.13 10.39 -11.82
CA LEU A 211 -14.63 10.60 -10.46
C LEU A 211 -16.12 11.01 -10.46
N PRO A 212 -16.91 10.59 -9.46
CA PRO A 212 -18.23 11.14 -9.24
C PRO A 212 -18.16 12.67 -9.06
N PRO A 213 -19.09 13.47 -9.62
CA PRO A 213 -19.01 14.92 -9.63
C PRO A 213 -18.82 15.57 -8.25
N GLN A 214 -19.43 15.01 -7.21
CA GLN A 214 -19.35 15.52 -5.84
C GLN A 214 -17.94 15.37 -5.21
N TYR A 215 -17.07 14.54 -5.75
CA TYR A 215 -15.69 14.35 -5.29
C TYR A 215 -14.66 15.07 -6.15
N ARG A 216 -15.07 15.75 -7.23
CA ARG A 216 -14.17 16.53 -8.08
C ARG A 216 -13.83 17.85 -7.44
N LEU A 217 -12.58 18.05 -7.08
CA LEU A 217 -12.08 19.30 -6.55
C LEU A 217 -11.82 20.29 -7.69
N ARG A 218 -12.16 21.55 -7.46
CA ARG A 218 -11.78 22.64 -8.39
C ARG A 218 -10.32 23.02 -8.13
N THR A 219 -9.62 23.46 -9.17
CA THR A 219 -8.29 24.07 -9.00
C THR A 219 -8.37 25.24 -8.02
N ARG A 220 -7.37 25.39 -7.14
CA ARG A 220 -7.26 26.57 -6.31
C ARG A 220 -7.26 27.80 -7.20
N ARG A 221 -8.17 28.76 -6.96
CA ARG A 221 -8.03 30.08 -7.57
C ARG A 221 -6.72 30.67 -7.03
N PRO A 222 -5.88 31.28 -7.90
CA PRO A 222 -4.75 32.05 -7.41
C PRO A 222 -5.30 33.13 -6.46
N VAL A 223 -4.69 33.20 -5.26
CA VAL A 223 -4.97 34.24 -4.27
C VAL A 223 -4.35 35.53 -4.75
#